data_a6b1fbe6e111a020a0b110d025f2191e
#
_entry.id   a6b1fbe6e111a020a0b110d025f2191e
#
_cell.length_a   1.000
_cell.length_b   1.000
_cell.length_c   1.000
_cell.angle_alpha   90.00
_cell.angle_beta   90.00
_cell.angle_gamma   90.00
#
_symmetry.space_group_name_H-M   'P 1'
#
loop_
_entity.id
_entity.type
_entity.pdbx_description
1 polymer ?
#
loop_
_entity_poly.entity_id
_entity_poly.type
_entity_poly.pdbx_seq_one_letter_code
_entity_poly.pdbx_strand_id
1 'polypeptide(L)'
;MKISFFSNYFNHHQEALCNAFYQWLNEGFTFIETEPMEEFRSQMGWGRPAPGYVLKSYLSPENEKKAEELAMESDVVIFGTAPEHFIEKRLEANKLIFRYSERPLKEGRIKVLIPRLAKKFYHNHFRNRNKNIHILAASAYCASDYKFLHSYIGKCYKFGYFPEKEGKSFEELAELKNENKPLKILWAGRFLKLKRADLFLSAAAECRKKGYDFTIEMVGSGEEEGHLKSLTEKLSLSDITEYKGFLSPEETRERMERADIFVMTSNFLEGWGSVIYEALSSGCAVIASHAAGATPFLVEDGVTGRIFKSGSRESLISALEALLKEPEKIRELGKKAYDNMQEYWNPDTAAGRIIEMSEYMLENKEKIYEKGPLSKCEYLYNNWFN
;
A
#
# COMPACT_ATOMS: atom_id res chain seq x y z
N MET A 1 0.30 -10.58 -25.77
CA MET A 1 0.06 -9.21 -25.28
C MET A 1 1.37 -8.56 -24.88
N LYS A 2 1.57 -7.27 -25.19
CA LYS A 2 2.71 -6.47 -24.72
C LYS A 2 2.24 -5.47 -23.65
N ILE A 3 2.87 -5.45 -22.50
CA ILE A 3 2.60 -4.50 -21.40
C ILE A 3 3.88 -3.75 -21.04
N SER A 4 3.81 -2.42 -21.01
CA SER A 4 4.89 -1.57 -20.53
C SER A 4 4.47 -0.85 -19.26
N PHE A 5 5.28 -0.93 -18.20
CA PHE A 5 5.02 -0.30 -16.92
C PHE A 5 6.02 0.83 -16.69
N PHE A 6 5.54 2.08 -16.74
CA PHE A 6 6.33 3.29 -16.50
C PHE A 6 6.24 3.72 -15.05
N SER A 7 7.39 3.91 -14.40
CA SER A 7 7.47 4.50 -13.06
C SER A 7 8.79 5.26 -12.91
N ASN A 8 8.93 6.01 -11.80
CA ASN A 8 10.16 6.74 -11.52
C ASN A 8 11.36 5.79 -11.41
N TYR A 9 11.39 4.89 -10.44
CA TYR A 9 12.46 3.90 -10.26
C TYR A 9 11.90 2.54 -9.85
N PHE A 10 12.66 1.48 -10.18
CA PHE A 10 12.36 0.13 -9.77
C PHE A 10 12.73 -0.10 -8.29
N ASN A 11 11.82 -0.65 -7.50
CA ASN A 11 12.02 -0.86 -6.07
C ASN A 11 11.29 -2.11 -5.56
N HIS A 12 11.58 -2.53 -4.32
CA HIS A 12 11.03 -3.75 -3.70
C HIS A 12 9.48 -3.81 -3.65
N HIS A 13 8.77 -2.66 -3.63
CA HIS A 13 7.30 -2.66 -3.65
C HIS A 13 6.71 -3.01 -5.02
N GLN A 14 7.52 -2.91 -6.10
CA GLN A 14 7.10 -3.18 -7.47
C GLN A 14 7.66 -4.50 -8.00
N GLU A 15 8.76 -4.97 -7.41
CA GLU A 15 9.51 -6.12 -7.88
C GLU A 15 8.65 -7.37 -8.04
N ALA A 16 7.91 -7.77 -7.00
CA ALA A 16 7.10 -8.98 -7.03
C ALA A 16 5.97 -8.91 -8.08
N LEU A 17 5.31 -7.75 -8.22
CA LEU A 17 4.31 -7.54 -9.26
C LEU A 17 4.93 -7.58 -10.67
N CYS A 18 6.09 -6.98 -10.86
CA CYS A 18 6.80 -7.00 -12.13
C CYS A 18 7.30 -8.41 -12.49
N ASN A 19 7.80 -9.15 -11.51
CA ASN A 19 8.17 -10.56 -11.68
C ASN A 19 6.96 -11.40 -12.10
N ALA A 20 5.78 -11.19 -11.49
CA ALA A 20 4.57 -11.88 -11.89
C ALA A 20 4.16 -11.53 -13.33
N PHE A 21 4.22 -10.26 -13.76
CA PHE A 21 4.00 -9.90 -15.15
C PHE A 21 4.99 -10.59 -16.10
N TYR A 22 6.27 -10.62 -15.73
CA TYR A 22 7.29 -11.26 -16.56
C TYR A 22 7.10 -12.78 -16.65
N GLN A 23 6.67 -13.44 -15.59
CA GLN A 23 6.32 -14.87 -15.62
C GLN A 23 5.16 -15.17 -16.59
N TRP A 24 4.15 -14.30 -16.68
CA TRP A 24 3.03 -14.47 -17.59
C TRP A 24 3.34 -14.10 -19.04
N LEU A 25 4.16 -13.08 -19.27
CA LEU A 25 4.31 -12.42 -20.58
C LEU A 25 5.71 -12.57 -21.18
N ASN A 26 6.70 -13.00 -20.41
CA ASN A 26 8.11 -13.06 -20.81
C ASN A 26 8.56 -11.74 -21.48
N GLU A 27 9.11 -11.81 -22.68
CA GLU A 27 9.56 -10.68 -23.52
C GLU A 27 8.43 -9.65 -23.82
N GLY A 28 7.17 -10.01 -23.55
CA GLY A 28 6.02 -9.11 -23.68
C GLY A 28 5.90 -8.11 -22.54
N PHE A 29 6.68 -8.22 -21.46
CA PHE A 29 6.68 -7.28 -20.35
C PHE A 29 7.97 -6.45 -20.30
N THR A 30 7.83 -5.14 -20.12
CA THR A 30 8.96 -4.24 -19.85
C THR A 30 8.59 -3.23 -18.77
N PHE A 31 9.45 -3.11 -17.75
CA PHE A 31 9.38 -2.01 -16.79
C PHE A 31 10.29 -0.87 -17.25
N ILE A 32 9.76 0.34 -17.32
CA ILE A 32 10.52 1.54 -17.73
C ILE A 32 10.77 2.40 -16.49
N GLU A 33 12.04 2.43 -16.08
CA GLU A 33 12.55 3.30 -15.03
C GLU A 33 12.88 4.65 -15.65
N THR A 34 12.22 5.72 -15.18
CA THR A 34 12.32 7.05 -15.82
C THR A 34 13.26 8.01 -15.08
N GLU A 35 13.66 7.69 -13.86
CA GLU A 35 14.55 8.50 -13.03
C GLU A 35 15.47 7.59 -12.19
N PRO A 36 16.69 8.01 -11.86
CA PRO A 36 17.54 7.28 -10.92
C PRO A 36 16.92 7.33 -9.51
N MET A 37 17.08 6.25 -8.75
CA MET A 37 16.65 6.23 -7.35
C MET A 37 17.45 7.21 -6.50
N GLU A 38 16.77 7.95 -5.63
CA GLU A 38 17.42 8.85 -4.67
C GLU A 38 18.32 8.06 -3.70
N GLU A 39 19.52 8.57 -3.46
CA GLU A 39 20.54 7.87 -2.68
C GLU A 39 20.06 7.46 -1.28
N PHE A 40 19.31 8.32 -0.58
CA PHE A 40 18.79 7.99 0.75
C PHE A 40 17.85 6.79 0.73
N ARG A 41 17.08 6.58 -0.35
CA ARG A 41 16.19 5.43 -0.49
C ARG A 41 16.97 4.14 -0.76
N SER A 42 18.04 4.24 -1.54
CA SER A 42 18.97 3.14 -1.74
C SER A 42 19.60 2.69 -0.40
N GLN A 43 20.01 3.66 0.42
CA GLN A 43 20.53 3.40 1.77
C GLN A 43 19.49 2.79 2.72
N MET A 44 18.20 3.04 2.50
CA MET A 44 17.08 2.39 3.21
C MET A 44 16.74 0.97 2.70
N GLY A 45 17.57 0.38 1.83
CA GLY A 45 17.35 -0.96 1.30
C GLY A 45 16.24 -1.06 0.23
N TRP A 46 15.81 0.06 -0.37
CA TRP A 46 14.78 0.05 -1.41
C TRP A 46 15.33 -0.36 -2.78
N GLY A 47 16.64 -0.19 -3.01
CA GLY A 47 17.29 -0.54 -4.26
C GLY A 47 17.34 -2.05 -4.47
N ARG A 48 17.04 -2.48 -5.69
CA ARG A 48 17.17 -3.88 -6.12
C ARG A 48 18.02 -3.95 -7.38
N PRO A 49 18.78 -5.03 -7.59
CA PRO A 49 19.40 -5.30 -8.90
C PRO A 49 18.30 -5.28 -9.96
N ALA A 50 18.54 -4.53 -11.06
CA ALA A 50 17.56 -4.42 -12.13
C ALA A 50 17.49 -5.74 -12.94
N PRO A 51 16.35 -6.45 -12.98
CA PRO A 51 16.15 -7.60 -13.84
C PRO A 51 16.22 -7.23 -15.33
N GLY A 52 16.40 -8.22 -16.21
CA GLY A 52 16.53 -8.01 -17.65
C GLY A 52 15.35 -7.32 -18.33
N TYR A 53 14.16 -7.35 -17.71
CA TYR A 53 12.98 -6.67 -18.22
C TYR A 53 12.92 -5.16 -17.82
N VAL A 54 13.92 -4.62 -17.11
CA VAL A 54 13.96 -3.21 -16.71
C VAL A 54 14.75 -2.39 -17.72
N LEU A 55 14.09 -1.46 -18.39
CA LEU A 55 14.71 -0.43 -19.25
C LEU A 55 14.85 0.87 -18.47
N LYS A 56 16.07 1.36 -18.29
CA LYS A 56 16.37 2.68 -17.70
C LYS A 56 16.41 3.74 -18.80
N SER A 57 15.32 4.50 -18.95
CA SER A 57 15.17 5.45 -20.05
C SER A 57 16.16 6.63 -20.00
N TYR A 58 16.57 7.01 -18.79
CA TYR A 58 17.48 8.16 -18.56
C TYR A 58 18.97 7.88 -18.83
N LEU A 59 19.36 6.64 -19.12
CA LEU A 59 20.78 6.30 -19.31
C LEU A 59 21.34 6.73 -20.66
N SER A 60 20.50 6.80 -21.71
CA SER A 60 20.92 7.27 -23.02
C SER A 60 19.72 7.75 -23.86
N PRO A 61 19.95 8.61 -24.88
CA PRO A 61 18.90 9.00 -25.83
C PRO A 61 18.25 7.82 -26.57
N GLU A 62 18.99 6.74 -26.83
CA GLU A 62 18.49 5.52 -27.46
C GLU A 62 17.48 4.82 -26.52
N ASN A 63 17.79 4.76 -25.20
CA ASN A 63 16.89 4.18 -24.21
C ASN A 63 15.62 5.03 -24.04
N GLU A 64 15.74 6.36 -24.06
CA GLU A 64 14.58 7.26 -24.00
C GLU A 64 13.67 7.05 -25.22
N LYS A 65 14.27 7.02 -26.42
CA LYS A 65 13.54 6.74 -27.66
C LYS A 65 12.85 5.38 -27.62
N LYS A 66 13.54 4.34 -27.14
CA LYS A 66 12.96 2.99 -26.96
C LYS A 66 11.78 3.01 -25.99
N ALA A 67 11.87 3.77 -24.90
CA ALA A 67 10.75 3.94 -23.97
C ALA A 67 9.54 4.63 -24.64
N GLU A 68 9.75 5.68 -25.47
CA GLU A 68 8.68 6.30 -26.27
C GLU A 68 8.05 5.32 -27.28
N GLU A 69 8.87 4.51 -27.95
CA GLU A 69 8.39 3.47 -28.87
C GLU A 69 7.53 2.45 -28.11
N LEU A 70 7.99 1.94 -26.96
CA LEU A 70 7.24 1.02 -26.11
C LEU A 70 5.93 1.63 -25.60
N ALA A 71 5.90 2.92 -25.26
CA ALA A 71 4.68 3.60 -24.87
C ALA A 71 3.62 3.60 -25.98
N MET A 72 4.02 3.62 -27.25
CA MET A 72 3.10 3.59 -28.40
C MET A 72 2.76 2.17 -28.87
N GLU A 73 3.74 1.26 -28.88
CA GLU A 73 3.57 -0.07 -29.49
C GLU A 73 2.92 -1.08 -28.55
N SER A 74 3.11 -0.94 -27.22
CA SER A 74 2.50 -1.85 -26.25
C SER A 74 0.99 -1.86 -26.37
N ASP A 75 0.38 -3.02 -26.22
CA ASP A 75 -1.08 -3.15 -26.17
C ASP A 75 -1.64 -2.35 -24.98
N VAL A 76 -0.95 -2.41 -23.84
CA VAL A 76 -1.32 -1.76 -22.59
C VAL A 76 -0.13 -1.02 -21.98
N VAL A 77 -0.37 0.17 -21.47
CA VAL A 77 0.58 0.90 -20.63
C VAL A 77 0.05 1.04 -19.21
N ILE A 78 0.82 0.56 -18.23
CA ILE A 78 0.64 0.90 -16.83
C ILE A 78 1.51 2.13 -16.56
N PHE A 79 0.89 3.22 -16.07
CA PHE A 79 1.57 4.50 -15.92
C PHE A 79 1.51 4.97 -14.47
N GLY A 80 2.61 4.82 -13.76
CA GLY A 80 2.81 5.26 -12.39
C GLY A 80 3.35 6.68 -12.29
N THR A 81 4.33 6.88 -11.41
CA THR A 81 5.04 8.16 -11.29
C THR A 81 6.10 8.26 -12.39
N ALA A 82 5.74 8.86 -13.48
CA ALA A 82 6.61 9.06 -14.64
C ALA A 82 6.28 10.39 -15.35
N PRO A 83 7.18 10.96 -16.15
CA PRO A 83 6.92 12.15 -16.95
C PRO A 83 5.82 11.94 -17.99
N GLU A 84 4.85 12.84 -18.03
CA GLU A 84 3.65 12.72 -18.89
C GLU A 84 3.96 12.66 -20.40
N HIS A 85 5.10 13.20 -20.84
CA HIS A 85 5.46 13.22 -22.27
C HIS A 85 5.53 11.82 -22.88
N PHE A 86 5.89 10.78 -22.11
CA PHE A 86 5.93 9.40 -22.61
C PHE A 86 4.57 8.90 -23.11
N ILE A 87 3.47 9.40 -22.56
CA ILE A 87 2.13 8.93 -22.94
C ILE A 87 1.32 9.90 -23.78
N GLU A 88 1.84 11.09 -24.15
CA GLU A 88 1.09 12.10 -24.90
C GLU A 88 0.57 11.57 -26.23
N LYS A 89 1.44 10.99 -27.07
CA LYS A 89 1.06 10.37 -28.36
C LYS A 89 0.04 9.23 -28.16
N ARG A 90 0.22 8.43 -27.10
CA ARG A 90 -0.70 7.34 -26.76
C ARG A 90 -2.09 7.86 -26.35
N LEU A 91 -2.14 8.96 -25.60
CA LEU A 91 -3.39 9.65 -25.26
C LEU A 91 -4.10 10.20 -26.51
N GLU A 92 -3.36 10.78 -27.47
CA GLU A 92 -3.92 11.23 -28.74
C GLU A 92 -4.53 10.07 -29.53
N ALA A 93 -3.82 8.94 -29.61
CA ALA A 93 -4.27 7.71 -30.25
C ALA A 93 -5.37 6.95 -29.48
N ASN A 94 -5.76 7.44 -28.30
CA ASN A 94 -6.78 6.83 -27.41
C ASN A 94 -6.53 5.36 -27.06
N LYS A 95 -5.27 4.93 -26.97
CA LYS A 95 -4.90 3.57 -26.59
C LYS A 95 -5.06 3.35 -25.07
N LEU A 96 -5.26 2.11 -24.66
CA LEU A 96 -5.52 1.71 -23.27
C LEU A 96 -4.36 2.07 -22.33
N ILE A 97 -4.66 2.80 -21.26
CA ILE A 97 -3.74 3.17 -20.18
C ILE A 97 -4.37 2.84 -18.84
N PHE A 98 -3.62 2.16 -17.99
CA PHE A 98 -3.89 2.10 -16.56
C PHE A 98 -2.99 3.09 -15.82
N ARG A 99 -3.57 4.14 -15.22
CA ARG A 99 -2.83 5.01 -14.31
C ARG A 99 -2.77 4.40 -12.93
N TYR A 100 -1.57 4.11 -12.46
CA TYR A 100 -1.32 3.61 -11.12
C TYR A 100 -1.10 4.80 -10.18
N SER A 101 -2.03 5.03 -9.26
CA SER A 101 -2.08 6.28 -8.50
C SER A 101 -2.43 6.06 -7.04
N GLU A 102 -1.63 6.65 -6.16
CA GLU A 102 -2.06 6.98 -4.82
C GLU A 102 -3.08 8.13 -4.86
N ARG A 103 -3.65 8.45 -3.70
CA ARG A 103 -4.60 9.52 -3.48
C ARG A 103 -4.06 10.89 -3.94
N PRO A 104 -4.59 11.52 -5.00
CA PRO A 104 -4.04 12.78 -5.54
C PRO A 104 -4.29 13.99 -4.63
N LEU A 105 -5.34 13.98 -3.79
CA LEU A 105 -5.72 15.06 -2.91
C LEU A 105 -5.50 14.73 -1.41
N LYS A 106 -4.52 13.90 -1.07
CA LYS A 106 -4.25 13.49 0.33
C LYS A 106 -3.93 14.66 1.27
N GLU A 107 -3.37 15.75 0.78
CA GLU A 107 -3.09 16.96 1.55
C GLU A 107 -4.25 17.98 1.54
N GLY A 108 -5.42 17.55 1.06
CA GLY A 108 -6.65 18.35 1.07
C GLY A 108 -7.09 18.86 -0.31
N ARG A 109 -8.39 19.04 -0.44
CA ARG A 109 -9.04 19.52 -1.67
C ARG A 109 -8.71 20.97 -2.03
N ILE A 110 -8.25 21.75 -1.04
CA ILE A 110 -7.82 23.13 -1.25
C ILE A 110 -6.68 23.25 -2.30
N LYS A 111 -5.95 22.18 -2.55
CA LYS A 111 -4.90 22.11 -3.60
C LYS A 111 -5.41 22.49 -4.99
N VAL A 112 -6.68 22.26 -5.29
CA VAL A 112 -7.24 22.65 -6.60
C VAL A 112 -7.37 24.16 -6.78
N LEU A 113 -7.29 24.95 -5.70
CA LEU A 113 -7.28 26.42 -5.75
C LEU A 113 -5.88 26.99 -6.02
N ILE A 114 -4.85 26.18 -5.95
CA ILE A 114 -3.47 26.59 -6.27
C ILE A 114 -3.31 26.54 -7.81
N PRO A 115 -3.11 27.68 -8.51
CA PRO A 115 -3.18 27.76 -9.97
C PRO A 115 -2.26 26.74 -10.68
N ARG A 116 -1.04 26.56 -10.20
CA ARG A 116 -0.09 25.58 -10.73
C ARG A 116 -0.62 24.14 -10.64
N LEU A 117 -1.21 23.77 -9.51
CA LEU A 117 -1.75 22.43 -9.30
C LEU A 117 -3.07 22.25 -10.06
N ALA A 118 -3.94 23.25 -10.08
CA ALA A 118 -5.15 23.25 -10.88
C ALA A 118 -4.83 23.02 -12.36
N LYS A 119 -3.84 23.72 -12.91
CA LYS A 119 -3.35 23.52 -14.28
C LYS A 119 -2.86 22.09 -14.49
N LYS A 120 -2.08 21.54 -13.55
CA LYS A 120 -1.59 20.15 -13.63
C LYS A 120 -2.76 19.16 -13.63
N PHE A 121 -3.74 19.30 -12.71
CA PHE A 121 -4.92 18.43 -12.68
C PHE A 121 -5.75 18.53 -13.96
N TYR A 122 -5.92 19.74 -14.49
CA TYR A 122 -6.63 19.92 -15.74
C TYR A 122 -5.93 19.20 -16.90
N HIS A 123 -4.62 19.43 -17.09
CA HIS A 123 -3.88 18.86 -18.21
C HIS A 123 -3.70 17.34 -18.10
N ASN A 124 -3.39 16.82 -16.92
CA ASN A 124 -3.07 15.39 -16.79
C ASN A 124 -4.33 14.53 -16.65
N HIS A 125 -5.42 15.09 -16.09
CA HIS A 125 -6.60 14.28 -15.73
C HIS A 125 -7.89 14.77 -16.39
N PHE A 126 -8.32 16.02 -16.14
CA PHE A 126 -9.64 16.49 -16.58
C PHE A 126 -9.79 16.49 -18.11
N ARG A 127 -8.85 17.06 -18.86
CA ARG A 127 -8.93 17.07 -20.32
C ARG A 127 -8.94 15.67 -20.94
N ASN A 128 -8.34 14.70 -20.25
CA ASN A 128 -8.22 13.31 -20.68
C ASN A 128 -9.30 12.38 -20.11
N ARG A 129 -10.31 12.89 -19.37
CA ARG A 129 -11.31 12.10 -18.65
C ARG A 129 -12.12 11.13 -19.51
N ASN A 130 -12.31 11.47 -20.79
CA ASN A 130 -13.07 10.65 -21.75
C ASN A 130 -12.19 9.68 -22.55
N LYS A 131 -10.86 9.74 -22.39
CA LYS A 131 -9.91 8.84 -23.05
C LYS A 131 -9.98 7.43 -22.45
N ASN A 132 -9.38 6.47 -23.13
CA ASN A 132 -9.27 5.08 -22.69
C ASN A 132 -8.24 4.94 -21.55
N ILE A 133 -8.53 5.62 -20.44
CA ILE A 133 -7.73 5.63 -19.22
C ILE A 133 -8.55 5.09 -18.07
N HIS A 134 -7.94 4.19 -17.30
CA HIS A 134 -8.48 3.59 -16.09
C HIS A 134 -7.50 3.79 -14.93
N ILE A 135 -8.00 3.85 -13.71
CA ILE A 135 -7.18 4.07 -12.51
C ILE A 135 -6.99 2.77 -11.76
N LEU A 136 -5.73 2.38 -11.54
CA LEU A 136 -5.31 1.41 -10.54
C LEU A 136 -5.10 2.16 -9.22
N ALA A 137 -6.08 2.11 -8.35
CA ALA A 137 -6.13 2.93 -7.15
C ALA A 137 -5.32 2.30 -6.01
N ALA A 138 -4.15 2.83 -5.72
CA ALA A 138 -3.38 2.50 -4.52
C ALA A 138 -3.81 3.37 -3.32
N SER A 139 -5.10 3.52 -3.15
CA SER A 139 -5.79 4.07 -1.98
C SER A 139 -7.29 4.01 -2.20
N ALA A 140 -8.05 3.64 -1.19
CA ALA A 140 -9.51 3.60 -1.23
C ALA A 140 -10.15 4.97 -1.48
N TYR A 141 -9.44 6.03 -1.22
CA TYR A 141 -9.91 7.42 -1.41
C TYR A 141 -9.66 7.97 -2.83
N CYS A 142 -8.92 7.24 -3.69
CA CYS A 142 -8.60 7.68 -5.05
C CYS A 142 -9.85 8.00 -5.86
N ALA A 143 -10.84 7.11 -5.87
CA ALA A 143 -12.06 7.27 -6.66
C ALA A 143 -12.83 8.56 -6.28
N SER A 144 -12.93 8.86 -4.98
CA SER A 144 -13.57 10.09 -4.49
C SER A 144 -12.80 11.35 -4.84
N ASP A 145 -11.47 11.30 -4.79
CA ASP A 145 -10.63 12.42 -5.19
C ASP A 145 -10.74 12.68 -6.69
N TYR A 146 -10.69 11.63 -7.53
CA TYR A 146 -10.89 11.77 -8.98
C TYR A 146 -12.31 12.19 -9.36
N LYS A 147 -13.34 11.71 -8.63
CA LYS A 147 -14.71 12.21 -8.80
C LYS A 147 -14.80 13.71 -8.50
N PHE A 148 -14.15 14.18 -7.44
CA PHE A 148 -14.07 15.61 -7.12
C PHE A 148 -13.37 16.41 -8.22
N LEU A 149 -12.36 15.83 -8.88
CA LEU A 149 -11.68 16.41 -10.06
C LEU A 149 -12.47 16.21 -11.36
N HIS A 150 -13.71 15.74 -11.32
CA HIS A 150 -14.53 15.39 -12.48
C HIS A 150 -13.81 14.51 -13.51
N SER A 151 -12.98 13.57 -13.04
CA SER A 151 -12.14 12.71 -13.87
C SER A 151 -12.36 11.23 -13.53
N TYR A 152 -12.31 10.36 -14.54
CA TYR A 152 -12.31 8.89 -14.41
C TYR A 152 -13.48 8.30 -13.59
N ILE A 153 -14.65 8.93 -13.66
CA ILE A 153 -15.87 8.46 -12.98
C ILE A 153 -16.23 7.07 -13.51
N GLY A 154 -16.36 6.09 -12.59
CA GLY A 154 -16.62 4.68 -12.93
C GLY A 154 -15.43 3.92 -13.54
N LYS A 155 -14.26 4.56 -13.67
CA LYS A 155 -13.05 3.96 -14.25
C LYS A 155 -11.94 3.69 -13.21
N CYS A 156 -12.27 3.67 -11.91
CA CYS A 156 -11.31 3.39 -10.84
C CYS A 156 -11.49 1.95 -10.33
N TYR A 157 -10.39 1.23 -10.22
CA TYR A 157 -10.32 -0.15 -9.76
C TYR A 157 -9.43 -0.27 -8.53
N LYS A 158 -9.82 -1.10 -7.56
CA LYS A 158 -9.02 -1.39 -6.37
C LYS A 158 -7.69 -1.98 -6.80
N PHE A 159 -6.63 -1.45 -6.24
CA PHE A 159 -5.27 -1.91 -6.48
C PHE A 159 -4.42 -1.60 -5.24
N GLY A 160 -3.09 -1.78 -5.31
CA GLY A 160 -2.22 -1.49 -4.18
C GLY A 160 -0.77 -1.78 -4.50
N TYR A 161 0.09 -1.76 -3.52
CA TYR A 161 1.41 -2.33 -3.61
C TYR A 161 1.33 -3.80 -3.23
N PHE A 162 2.06 -4.63 -3.96
CA PHE A 162 2.07 -6.09 -3.79
C PHE A 162 3.51 -6.53 -3.49
N PRO A 163 3.95 -6.49 -2.22
CA PRO A 163 5.22 -7.08 -1.82
C PRO A 163 5.26 -8.57 -2.14
N GLU A 164 6.43 -9.16 -2.00
CA GLU A 164 6.61 -10.59 -2.21
C GLU A 164 5.63 -11.40 -1.37
N LYS A 165 5.08 -12.45 -1.99
CA LYS A 165 4.15 -13.36 -1.32
C LYS A 165 4.85 -14.08 -0.17
N GLU A 166 4.17 -14.21 0.96
CA GLU A 166 4.67 -14.99 2.10
C GLU A 166 4.90 -16.45 1.69
N GLY A 167 6.09 -16.95 1.96
CA GLY A 167 6.48 -18.33 1.64
C GLY A 167 6.12 -19.34 2.72
N LYS A 168 5.90 -18.88 4.00
CA LYS A 168 5.52 -19.73 5.11
C LYS A 168 4.01 -19.98 5.11
N SER A 169 3.60 -21.19 5.47
CA SER A 169 2.19 -21.50 5.75
C SER A 169 1.69 -20.75 7.00
N PHE A 170 0.38 -20.62 7.13
CA PHE A 170 -0.18 -20.02 8.35
C PHE A 170 0.16 -20.81 9.60
N GLU A 171 0.25 -22.15 9.50
CA GLU A 171 0.61 -23.04 10.58
C GLU A 171 2.03 -22.75 11.09
N GLU A 172 3.01 -22.61 10.19
CA GLU A 172 4.39 -22.21 10.54
C GLU A 172 4.44 -20.84 11.19
N LEU A 173 3.70 -19.86 10.67
CA LEU A 173 3.60 -18.52 11.26
C LEU A 173 2.94 -18.57 12.66
N ALA A 174 1.92 -19.40 12.84
CA ALA A 174 1.25 -19.55 14.12
C ALA A 174 2.16 -20.22 15.16
N GLU A 175 3.02 -21.15 14.76
CA GLU A 175 4.03 -21.75 15.64
C GLU A 175 5.03 -20.71 16.15
N LEU A 176 5.53 -19.82 15.27
CA LEU A 176 6.42 -18.73 15.66
C LEU A 176 5.79 -17.77 16.69
N LYS A 177 4.45 -17.66 16.71
CA LYS A 177 3.70 -16.78 17.62
C LYS A 177 3.29 -17.48 18.92
N ASN A 178 3.17 -18.81 18.95
CA ASN A 178 2.76 -19.58 20.14
C ASN A 178 3.70 -19.41 21.35
N GLU A 179 4.95 -18.99 21.12
CA GLU A 179 5.92 -18.72 22.17
C GLU A 179 5.68 -17.38 22.88
N ASN A 180 4.80 -16.52 22.36
CA ASN A 180 4.56 -15.18 22.91
C ASN A 180 3.68 -15.24 24.17
N LYS A 181 4.34 -15.17 25.31
CA LYS A 181 3.68 -14.95 26.63
C LYS A 181 4.52 -13.96 27.41
N PRO A 182 4.09 -12.71 27.57
CA PRO A 182 2.80 -12.11 27.12
C PRO A 182 2.70 -11.86 25.62
N LEU A 183 1.48 -11.51 25.17
CA LEU A 183 1.20 -11.17 23.75
C LEU A 183 2.12 -10.05 23.25
N LYS A 184 2.60 -10.19 22.02
CA LYS A 184 3.48 -9.21 21.38
C LYS A 184 2.71 -8.29 20.43
N ILE A 185 2.77 -6.99 20.69
CA ILE A 185 2.22 -5.94 19.83
C ILE A 185 3.35 -5.25 19.09
N LEU A 186 3.30 -5.25 17.77
CA LEU A 186 4.27 -4.60 16.89
C LEU A 186 3.71 -3.31 16.28
N TRP A 187 4.51 -2.27 16.30
CA TRP A 187 4.33 -1.07 15.50
C TRP A 187 5.57 -0.88 14.63
N ALA A 188 5.40 -0.74 13.31
CA ALA A 188 6.52 -0.55 12.39
C ALA A 188 6.27 0.59 11.40
N GLY A 189 7.28 1.47 11.23
CA GLY A 189 7.23 2.57 10.29
C GLY A 189 8.21 3.68 10.65
N ARG A 190 8.35 4.67 9.76
CA ARG A 190 9.15 5.85 10.07
C ARG A 190 8.52 6.64 11.22
N PHE A 191 9.30 7.10 12.16
CA PHE A 191 8.84 7.92 13.29
C PHE A 191 8.57 9.36 12.84
N LEU A 192 7.42 9.55 12.18
CA LEU A 192 6.93 10.83 11.64
C LEU A 192 5.60 11.19 12.28
N LYS A 193 5.29 12.47 12.39
CA LYS A 193 4.00 12.97 12.95
C LYS A 193 2.77 12.35 12.30
N LEU A 194 2.80 12.13 10.98
CA LEU A 194 1.67 11.53 10.27
C LEU A 194 1.40 10.07 10.67
N LYS A 195 2.41 9.35 11.16
CA LYS A 195 2.32 7.95 11.55
C LYS A 195 1.65 7.73 12.90
N ARG A 196 1.59 8.77 13.76
CA ARG A 196 0.85 8.80 15.02
C ARG A 196 1.18 7.64 15.98
N ALA A 197 2.46 7.29 16.09
CA ALA A 197 2.95 6.32 17.09
C ALA A 197 2.66 6.77 18.54
N ASP A 198 2.58 8.09 18.77
CA ASP A 198 2.14 8.72 20.00
C ASP A 198 0.75 8.25 20.45
N LEU A 199 -0.18 8.14 19.50
CA LEU A 199 -1.55 7.68 19.74
C LEU A 199 -1.56 6.21 20.20
N PHE A 200 -0.73 5.37 19.55
CA PHE A 200 -0.59 3.96 19.93
C PHE A 200 -0.06 3.81 21.36
N LEU A 201 1.04 4.46 21.70
CA LEU A 201 1.61 4.40 23.07
C LEU A 201 0.60 4.87 24.12
N SER A 202 -0.15 5.95 23.81
CA SER A 202 -1.17 6.46 24.73
C SER A 202 -2.34 5.50 24.92
N ALA A 203 -2.74 4.76 23.89
CA ALA A 203 -3.78 3.74 23.99
C ALA A 203 -3.29 2.49 24.72
N ALA A 204 -2.06 2.04 24.44
CA ALA A 204 -1.42 0.91 25.09
C ALA A 204 -1.28 1.13 26.62
N ALA A 205 -0.92 2.36 27.03
CA ALA A 205 -0.83 2.71 28.44
C ALA A 205 -2.18 2.56 29.17
N GLU A 206 -3.30 2.91 28.54
CA GLU A 206 -4.63 2.71 29.13
C GLU A 206 -4.99 1.20 29.24
N CYS A 207 -4.64 0.41 28.21
CA CYS A 207 -4.84 -1.03 28.28
C CYS A 207 -4.03 -1.64 29.42
N ARG A 208 -2.77 -1.22 29.58
CA ARG A 208 -1.92 -1.68 30.68
C ARG A 208 -2.49 -1.30 32.06
N LYS A 209 -2.98 -0.08 32.24
CA LYS A 209 -3.64 0.35 33.48
C LYS A 209 -4.89 -0.48 33.83
N LYS A 210 -5.57 -1.01 32.82
CA LYS A 210 -6.71 -1.93 32.97
C LYS A 210 -6.29 -3.37 33.28
N GLY A 211 -4.99 -3.66 33.38
CA GLY A 211 -4.43 -4.95 33.76
C GLY A 211 -4.19 -5.93 32.62
N TYR A 212 -4.23 -5.47 31.36
CA TYR A 212 -3.86 -6.34 30.24
C TYR A 212 -2.33 -6.53 30.18
N ASP A 213 -1.90 -7.77 29.93
CA ASP A 213 -0.51 -8.17 29.85
C ASP A 213 -0.08 -8.33 28.38
N PHE A 214 0.93 -7.57 27.96
CA PHE A 214 1.50 -7.59 26.62
C PHE A 214 2.88 -6.91 26.60
N THR A 215 3.64 -7.15 25.53
CA THR A 215 4.89 -6.43 25.21
C THR A 215 4.71 -5.61 23.94
N ILE A 216 5.51 -4.57 23.79
CA ILE A 216 5.50 -3.66 22.63
C ILE A 216 6.86 -3.72 21.95
N GLU A 217 6.86 -3.90 20.63
CA GLU A 217 8.03 -3.75 19.80
C GLU A 217 7.82 -2.56 18.84
N MET A 218 8.75 -1.58 18.86
CA MET A 218 8.73 -0.38 18.04
C MET A 218 9.85 -0.46 17.01
N VAL A 219 9.50 -0.62 15.74
CA VAL A 219 10.45 -0.73 14.62
C VAL A 219 10.43 0.53 13.79
N GLY A 220 11.60 1.13 13.58
CA GLY A 220 11.79 2.32 12.76
C GLY A 220 12.67 3.37 13.39
N SER A 221 12.81 4.47 12.66
CA SER A 221 13.55 5.67 13.08
C SER A 221 12.90 6.92 12.47
N GLY A 222 13.25 8.10 12.97
CA GLY A 222 12.77 9.36 12.41
C GLY A 222 12.74 10.51 13.41
N GLU A 223 12.23 11.65 12.97
CA GLU A 223 12.24 12.91 13.72
C GLU A 223 11.50 12.85 15.07
N GLU A 224 10.52 11.96 15.21
CA GLU A 224 9.71 11.79 16.43
C GLU A 224 10.35 10.81 17.44
N GLU A 225 11.51 10.19 17.15
CA GLU A 225 12.08 9.13 18.00
C GLU A 225 12.31 9.57 19.45
N GLY A 226 12.95 10.72 19.64
CA GLY A 226 13.21 11.27 20.98
C GLY A 226 11.92 11.56 21.74
N HIS A 227 10.91 12.10 21.05
CA HIS A 227 9.59 12.35 21.63
C HIS A 227 8.89 11.04 22.05
N LEU A 228 8.94 10.02 21.20
CA LEU A 228 8.29 8.72 21.47
C LEU A 228 8.95 8.01 22.66
N LYS A 229 10.28 8.00 22.77
CA LYS A 229 11.01 7.44 23.91
C LYS A 229 10.64 8.13 25.23
N SER A 230 10.65 9.47 25.24
CA SER A 230 10.25 10.27 26.39
C SER A 230 8.76 10.03 26.78
N LEU A 231 7.90 9.89 25.78
CA LEU A 231 6.47 9.55 26.01
C LEU A 231 6.31 8.15 26.63
N THR A 232 7.10 7.17 26.16
CA THR A 232 7.10 5.80 26.70
C THR A 232 7.46 5.80 28.19
N GLU A 233 8.49 6.55 28.58
CA GLU A 233 8.88 6.73 29.98
C GLU A 233 7.76 7.39 30.82
N LYS A 234 7.23 8.51 30.33
CA LYS A 234 6.13 9.25 30.98
C LYS A 234 4.88 8.41 31.18
N LEU A 235 4.58 7.49 30.26
CA LEU A 235 3.44 6.60 30.29
C LEU A 235 3.72 5.31 31.11
N SER A 236 4.94 5.16 31.68
CA SER A 236 5.37 3.97 32.43
C SER A 236 5.25 2.67 31.60
N LEU A 237 5.68 2.73 30.33
CA LEU A 237 5.69 1.60 29.41
C LEU A 237 7.13 1.06 29.14
N SER A 238 8.18 1.66 29.75
CA SER A 238 9.57 1.35 29.42
C SER A 238 9.98 -0.10 29.66
N ASP A 239 9.38 -0.76 30.63
CA ASP A 239 9.66 -2.15 31.00
C ASP A 239 9.02 -3.18 30.05
N ILE A 240 8.03 -2.76 29.24
CA ILE A 240 7.37 -3.62 28.24
C ILE A 240 7.59 -3.18 26.81
N THR A 241 8.34 -2.08 26.57
CA THR A 241 8.54 -1.52 25.22
C THR A 241 10.01 -1.62 24.80
N GLU A 242 10.22 -2.27 23.66
CA GLU A 242 11.54 -2.37 23.03
C GLU A 242 11.59 -1.57 21.73
N TYR A 243 12.58 -0.69 21.57
CA TYR A 243 12.86 0.05 20.34
C TYR A 243 13.97 -0.65 19.57
N LYS A 244 13.65 -1.19 18.37
CA LYS A 244 14.60 -1.92 17.51
C LYS A 244 15.42 -1.02 16.58
N GLY A 245 15.05 0.27 16.49
CA GLY A 245 15.64 1.16 15.49
C GLY A 245 15.21 0.84 14.08
N PHE A 246 15.98 1.31 13.11
CA PHE A 246 15.77 0.99 11.70
C PHE A 246 16.13 -0.47 11.41
N LEU A 247 15.24 -1.17 10.74
CA LEU A 247 15.43 -2.54 10.23
C LEU A 247 15.21 -2.55 8.72
N SER A 248 15.84 -3.50 8.03
CA SER A 248 15.56 -3.76 6.60
C SER A 248 14.12 -4.23 6.38
N PRO A 249 13.60 -4.21 5.15
CA PRO A 249 12.28 -4.78 4.86
C PRO A 249 12.16 -6.24 5.28
N GLU A 250 13.19 -7.04 5.05
CA GLU A 250 13.26 -8.45 5.40
C GLU A 250 13.24 -8.66 6.93
N GLU A 251 14.08 -7.94 7.67
CA GLU A 251 14.11 -7.99 9.14
C GLU A 251 12.79 -7.50 9.74
N THR A 252 12.16 -6.47 9.13
CA THR A 252 10.84 -5.97 9.57
C THR A 252 9.77 -7.04 9.37
N ARG A 253 9.80 -7.77 8.26
CA ARG A 253 8.90 -8.90 8.01
C ARG A 253 9.07 -9.99 9.06
N GLU A 254 10.31 -10.39 9.39
CA GLU A 254 10.58 -11.36 10.45
C GLU A 254 9.98 -10.94 11.80
N ARG A 255 9.92 -9.64 12.11
CA ARG A 255 9.24 -9.14 13.30
C ARG A 255 7.71 -9.30 13.20
N MET A 256 7.13 -9.03 12.03
CA MET A 256 5.70 -9.25 11.78
C MET A 256 5.31 -10.72 11.90
N GLU A 257 6.14 -11.63 11.37
CA GLU A 257 5.93 -13.08 11.48
C GLU A 257 5.86 -13.58 12.95
N ARG A 258 6.53 -12.86 13.86
CA ARG A 258 6.59 -13.17 15.30
C ARG A 258 5.64 -12.33 16.16
N ALA A 259 4.96 -11.35 15.60
CA ALA A 259 4.03 -10.50 16.34
C ALA A 259 2.61 -11.05 16.29
N ASP A 260 1.90 -11.00 17.42
CA ASP A 260 0.49 -11.41 17.50
C ASP A 260 -0.42 -10.34 16.91
N ILE A 261 -0.17 -9.09 17.29
CA ILE A 261 -0.94 -7.91 16.86
C ILE A 261 -0.02 -6.93 16.18
N PHE A 262 -0.45 -6.41 15.04
CA PHE A 262 0.19 -5.27 14.37
C PHE A 262 -0.71 -4.04 14.43
N VAL A 263 -0.14 -2.89 14.81
CA VAL A 263 -0.91 -1.63 14.94
C VAL A 263 -0.41 -0.57 13.98
N MET A 264 -1.32 -0.04 13.14
CA MET A 264 -1.03 1.03 12.17
C MET A 264 -1.90 2.25 12.44
N THR A 265 -1.28 3.35 12.87
CA THR A 265 -1.97 4.52 13.42
C THR A 265 -2.01 5.76 12.52
N SER A 266 -1.47 5.69 11.31
CA SER A 266 -1.31 6.82 10.40
C SER A 266 -2.61 7.61 10.17
N ASN A 267 -2.47 8.91 9.94
CA ASN A 267 -3.56 9.80 9.56
C ASN A 267 -3.77 9.83 8.03
N PHE A 268 -4.65 10.71 7.54
CA PHE A 268 -5.02 10.84 6.11
C PHE A 268 -3.89 11.30 5.18
N LEU A 269 -2.72 11.65 5.69
CA LEU A 269 -1.53 11.92 4.88
C LEU A 269 -0.81 10.62 4.45
N GLU A 270 -1.22 9.47 4.99
CA GLU A 270 -0.77 8.17 4.48
C GLU A 270 -1.38 7.90 3.10
N GLY A 271 -0.55 7.57 2.12
CA GLY A 271 -1.01 7.22 0.79
C GLY A 271 -1.68 5.86 0.76
N TRP A 272 -0.89 4.83 0.92
CA TRP A 272 -1.31 3.43 0.96
C TRP A 272 -1.15 2.83 2.36
N GLY A 273 0.08 2.68 2.85
CA GLY A 273 0.41 1.99 4.09
C GLY A 273 0.74 0.51 3.83
N SER A 274 1.81 0.23 3.06
CA SER A 274 2.23 -1.13 2.66
C SER A 274 2.43 -2.08 3.83
N VAL A 275 2.82 -1.57 4.99
CA VAL A 275 3.00 -2.36 6.22
C VAL A 275 1.72 -3.09 6.66
N ILE A 276 0.51 -2.60 6.28
CA ILE A 276 -0.75 -3.31 6.53
C ILE A 276 -0.77 -4.62 5.74
N TYR A 277 -0.40 -4.56 4.44
CA TYR A 277 -0.32 -5.73 3.59
C TYR A 277 0.65 -6.77 4.17
N GLU A 278 1.85 -6.32 4.52
CA GLU A 278 2.92 -7.17 5.05
C GLU A 278 2.49 -7.85 6.36
N ALA A 279 1.86 -7.11 7.28
CA ALA A 279 1.37 -7.65 8.55
C ALA A 279 0.23 -8.66 8.37
N LEU A 280 -0.75 -8.38 7.47
CA LEU A 280 -1.83 -9.33 7.15
C LEU A 280 -1.27 -10.60 6.53
N SER A 281 -0.31 -10.48 5.59
CA SER A 281 0.37 -11.62 4.96
C SER A 281 1.19 -12.44 5.97
N SER A 282 1.72 -11.81 7.01
CA SER A 282 2.45 -12.48 8.10
C SER A 282 1.51 -13.06 9.18
N GLY A 283 0.20 -13.10 8.94
CA GLY A 283 -0.78 -13.68 9.85
C GLY A 283 -0.96 -12.94 11.18
N CYS A 284 -0.67 -11.62 11.23
CA CYS A 284 -0.97 -10.78 12.38
C CYS A 284 -2.47 -10.45 12.45
N ALA A 285 -3.02 -10.33 13.66
CA ALA A 285 -4.24 -9.57 13.85
C ALA A 285 -3.92 -8.08 13.69
N VAL A 286 -4.40 -7.45 12.61
CA VAL A 286 -4.09 -6.05 12.31
C VAL A 286 -5.12 -5.12 12.91
N ILE A 287 -4.66 -4.08 13.62
CA ILE A 287 -5.48 -2.92 14.01
C ILE A 287 -5.04 -1.73 13.17
N ALA A 288 -5.90 -1.27 12.26
CA ALA A 288 -5.54 -0.23 11.30
C ALA A 288 -6.41 1.03 11.42
N SER A 289 -5.77 2.19 11.28
CA SER A 289 -6.47 3.46 11.14
C SER A 289 -7.33 3.45 9.87
N HIS A 290 -8.61 3.85 9.98
CA HIS A 290 -9.49 3.99 8.83
C HIS A 290 -8.96 4.98 7.78
N ALA A 291 -8.03 5.87 8.17
CA ALA A 291 -7.47 6.90 7.30
C ALA A 291 -6.40 6.41 6.32
N ALA A 292 -5.76 5.27 6.58
CA ALA A 292 -4.77 4.72 5.66
C ALA A 292 -5.45 4.17 4.40
N GLY A 293 -4.86 4.45 3.23
CA GLY A 293 -5.47 4.13 1.94
C GLY A 293 -5.72 2.64 1.70
N ALA A 294 -4.91 1.76 2.29
CA ALA A 294 -5.04 0.31 2.19
C ALA A 294 -6.15 -0.25 3.11
N THR A 295 -6.44 0.39 4.23
CA THR A 295 -7.35 -0.15 5.24
C THR A 295 -8.71 -0.57 4.67
N PRO A 296 -9.45 0.27 3.92
CA PRO A 296 -10.77 -0.14 3.41
C PRO A 296 -10.73 -1.23 2.33
N PHE A 297 -9.56 -1.51 1.77
CA PHE A 297 -9.39 -2.56 0.77
C PHE A 297 -8.96 -3.90 1.37
N LEU A 298 -8.11 -3.85 2.40
CA LEU A 298 -7.44 -5.03 2.93
C LEU A 298 -8.01 -5.52 4.27
N VAL A 299 -8.64 -4.62 5.04
CA VAL A 299 -9.13 -4.94 6.39
C VAL A 299 -10.65 -4.87 6.42
N GLU A 300 -11.28 -5.98 6.77
CA GLU A 300 -12.70 -6.09 7.10
C GLU A 300 -12.83 -6.15 8.62
N ASP A 301 -13.49 -5.12 9.23
CA ASP A 301 -13.56 -4.98 10.68
C ASP A 301 -14.25 -6.17 11.36
N GLY A 302 -13.55 -6.78 12.31
CA GLY A 302 -13.99 -7.98 13.03
C GLY A 302 -13.85 -9.29 12.25
N VAL A 303 -13.35 -9.27 11.01
CA VAL A 303 -13.19 -10.47 10.16
C VAL A 303 -11.72 -10.73 9.82
N THR A 304 -11.01 -9.77 9.24
CA THR A 304 -9.58 -9.89 8.88
C THR A 304 -8.70 -8.96 9.70
N GLY A 305 -9.27 -8.19 10.62
CA GLY A 305 -8.58 -7.26 11.51
C GLY A 305 -9.57 -6.37 12.25
N ARG A 306 -9.06 -5.30 12.84
CA ARG A 306 -9.89 -4.27 13.48
C ARG A 306 -9.59 -2.91 12.83
N ILE A 307 -10.63 -2.10 12.69
CA ILE A 307 -10.50 -0.73 12.20
C ILE A 307 -10.82 0.24 13.35
N PHE A 308 -10.05 1.31 13.47
CA PHE A 308 -10.34 2.36 14.44
C PHE A 308 -10.40 3.74 13.77
N LYS A 309 -11.10 4.67 14.40
CA LYS A 309 -11.26 6.05 13.93
C LYS A 309 -9.96 6.82 14.11
N SER A 310 -9.37 7.27 13.01
CA SER A 310 -8.10 8.03 12.99
C SER A 310 -8.15 9.22 13.96
N GLY A 311 -7.13 9.31 14.80
CA GLY A 311 -7.02 10.36 15.83
C GLY A 311 -7.85 10.12 17.09
N SER A 312 -8.75 9.12 17.12
CA SER A 312 -9.49 8.78 18.35
C SER A 312 -8.73 7.73 19.17
N ARG A 313 -8.26 8.17 20.33
CA ARG A 313 -7.63 7.30 21.32
C ARG A 313 -8.61 6.24 21.85
N GLU A 314 -9.85 6.65 22.11
CA GLU A 314 -10.91 5.79 22.64
C GLU A 314 -11.25 4.67 21.66
N SER A 315 -11.35 4.97 20.37
CA SER A 315 -11.58 3.98 19.32
C SER A 315 -10.41 2.99 19.22
N LEU A 316 -9.17 3.46 19.34
CA LEU A 316 -7.99 2.59 19.34
C LEU A 316 -7.93 1.70 20.61
N ILE A 317 -8.24 2.26 21.78
CA ILE A 317 -8.35 1.47 23.03
C ILE A 317 -9.39 0.37 22.86
N SER A 318 -10.58 0.69 22.34
CA SER A 318 -11.64 -0.30 22.12
C SER A 318 -11.20 -1.43 21.18
N ALA A 319 -10.47 -1.10 20.10
CA ALA A 319 -9.94 -2.09 19.17
C ALA A 319 -8.87 -2.99 19.82
N LEU A 320 -7.96 -2.42 20.62
CA LEU A 320 -6.96 -3.19 21.38
C LEU A 320 -7.62 -4.10 22.40
N GLU A 321 -8.54 -3.58 23.22
CA GLU A 321 -9.24 -4.36 24.24
C GLU A 321 -10.04 -5.52 23.65
N ALA A 322 -10.64 -5.35 22.49
CA ALA A 322 -11.38 -6.42 21.82
C ALA A 322 -10.51 -7.63 21.49
N LEU A 323 -9.20 -7.41 21.24
CA LEU A 323 -8.24 -8.49 21.00
C LEU A 323 -7.60 -9.00 22.30
N LEU A 324 -7.24 -8.10 23.21
CA LEU A 324 -6.58 -8.46 24.47
C LEU A 324 -7.50 -9.24 25.42
N LYS A 325 -8.82 -9.05 25.34
CA LYS A 325 -9.83 -9.81 26.10
C LYS A 325 -10.04 -11.24 25.58
N GLU A 326 -9.86 -11.44 24.29
CA GLU A 326 -10.16 -12.70 23.60
C GLU A 326 -8.98 -13.11 22.71
N PRO A 327 -7.86 -13.61 23.31
CA PRO A 327 -6.65 -13.95 22.55
C PRO A 327 -6.86 -14.99 21.44
N GLU A 328 -7.85 -15.86 21.54
CA GLU A 328 -8.22 -16.81 20.50
C GLU A 328 -8.69 -16.12 19.21
N LYS A 329 -9.31 -14.94 19.32
CA LYS A 329 -9.70 -14.14 18.15
C LYS A 329 -8.50 -13.60 17.39
N ILE A 330 -7.36 -13.39 18.05
CA ILE A 330 -6.13 -12.91 17.38
C ILE A 330 -5.74 -13.91 16.30
N ARG A 331 -5.71 -15.21 16.63
CA ARG A 331 -5.36 -16.27 15.68
C ARG A 331 -6.40 -16.41 14.58
N GLU A 332 -7.70 -16.32 14.92
CA GLU A 332 -8.79 -16.39 13.93
C GLU A 332 -8.71 -15.25 12.90
N LEU A 333 -8.54 -14.01 13.36
CA LEU A 333 -8.41 -12.84 12.49
C LEU A 333 -7.15 -12.94 11.63
N GLY A 334 -6.02 -13.32 12.23
CA GLY A 334 -4.76 -13.51 11.51
C GLY A 334 -4.86 -14.58 10.42
N LYS A 335 -5.56 -15.70 10.68
CA LYS A 335 -5.80 -16.76 9.69
C LYS A 335 -6.63 -16.26 8.50
N LYS A 336 -7.76 -15.62 8.79
CA LYS A 336 -8.63 -15.06 7.73
C LYS A 336 -7.93 -13.97 6.93
N ALA A 337 -7.11 -13.13 7.59
CA ALA A 337 -6.29 -12.13 6.94
C ALA A 337 -5.29 -12.79 5.98
N TYR A 338 -4.49 -13.73 6.48
CA TYR A 338 -3.53 -14.48 5.69
C TYR A 338 -4.19 -15.15 4.47
N ASP A 339 -5.29 -15.87 4.65
CA ASP A 339 -6.01 -16.54 3.56
C ASP A 339 -6.49 -15.54 2.49
N ASN A 340 -7.03 -14.40 2.91
CA ASN A 340 -7.45 -13.34 1.98
C ASN A 340 -6.29 -12.77 1.18
N MET A 341 -5.11 -12.61 1.81
CA MET A 341 -3.90 -12.15 1.12
C MET A 341 -3.39 -13.19 0.12
N GLN A 342 -3.36 -14.47 0.52
CA GLN A 342 -2.90 -15.57 -0.33
C GLN A 342 -3.83 -15.81 -1.53
N GLU A 343 -5.14 -15.66 -1.35
CA GLU A 343 -6.14 -15.95 -2.39
C GLU A 343 -6.31 -14.77 -3.37
N TYR A 344 -6.45 -13.54 -2.85
CA TYR A 344 -6.85 -12.39 -3.67
C TYR A 344 -5.76 -11.34 -3.80
N TRP A 345 -5.17 -10.91 -2.69
CA TRP A 345 -4.27 -9.75 -2.66
C TRP A 345 -2.81 -10.18 -2.78
N ASN A 346 -2.42 -10.76 -3.92
CA ASN A 346 -1.06 -11.19 -4.19
C ASN A 346 -0.62 -10.75 -5.59
N PRO A 347 0.70 -10.73 -5.87
CA PRO A 347 1.25 -10.27 -7.15
C PRO A 347 0.72 -11.04 -8.36
N ASP A 348 0.59 -12.36 -8.24
CA ASP A 348 0.16 -13.23 -9.36
C ASP A 348 -1.29 -12.94 -9.74
N THR A 349 -2.18 -12.85 -8.73
CA THR A 349 -3.59 -12.49 -8.95
C THR A 349 -3.71 -11.09 -9.54
N ALA A 350 -2.92 -10.13 -9.05
CA ALA A 350 -2.97 -8.75 -9.56
C ALA A 350 -2.50 -8.66 -11.01
N ALA A 351 -1.38 -9.30 -11.36
CA ALA A 351 -0.86 -9.34 -12.72
C ALA A 351 -1.81 -10.07 -13.66
N GLY A 352 -2.25 -11.28 -13.30
CA GLY A 352 -3.18 -12.08 -14.11
C GLY A 352 -4.49 -11.35 -14.40
N ARG A 353 -5.07 -10.67 -13.39
CA ARG A 353 -6.29 -9.87 -13.57
C ARG A 353 -6.09 -8.63 -14.45
N ILE A 354 -4.94 -7.96 -14.39
CA ILE A 354 -4.62 -6.86 -15.32
C ILE A 354 -4.56 -7.39 -16.75
N ILE A 355 -3.89 -8.52 -16.97
CA ILE A 355 -3.78 -9.14 -18.29
C ILE A 355 -5.18 -9.50 -18.81
N GLU A 356 -5.97 -10.27 -18.04
CA GLU A 356 -7.31 -10.67 -18.42
C GLU A 356 -8.24 -9.48 -18.68
N MET A 357 -8.28 -8.49 -17.77
CA MET A 357 -9.09 -7.29 -17.96
C MET A 357 -8.67 -6.51 -19.21
N SER A 358 -7.37 -6.45 -19.48
CA SER A 358 -6.85 -5.78 -20.67
C SER A 358 -7.31 -6.44 -21.96
N GLU A 359 -7.32 -7.78 -22.03
CA GLU A 359 -7.83 -8.54 -23.18
C GLU A 359 -9.31 -8.22 -23.44
N TYR A 360 -10.14 -8.25 -22.40
CA TYR A 360 -11.54 -7.87 -22.52
C TYR A 360 -11.74 -6.42 -22.98
N MET A 361 -10.98 -5.47 -22.41
CA MET A 361 -11.09 -4.06 -22.79
C MET A 361 -10.62 -3.79 -24.23
N LEU A 362 -9.59 -4.49 -24.72
CA LEU A 362 -9.12 -4.38 -26.10
C LEU A 362 -10.15 -4.93 -27.09
N GLU A 363 -10.95 -5.90 -26.70
CA GLU A 363 -12.09 -6.42 -27.45
C GLU A 363 -13.39 -5.63 -27.25
N ASN A 364 -13.36 -4.50 -26.55
CA ASN A 364 -14.52 -3.68 -26.14
C ASN A 364 -15.56 -4.48 -25.32
N LYS A 365 -15.10 -5.44 -24.52
CA LYS A 365 -15.89 -6.22 -23.56
C LYS A 365 -15.64 -5.73 -22.14
N GLU A 366 -16.56 -6.01 -21.23
CA GLU A 366 -16.40 -5.71 -19.81
C GLU A 366 -16.03 -6.98 -19.04
N LYS A 367 -15.08 -6.84 -18.10
CA LYS A 367 -14.76 -7.85 -17.10
C LYS A 367 -14.98 -7.26 -15.71
N ILE A 368 -15.70 -7.98 -14.86
CA ILE A 368 -16.01 -7.56 -13.50
C ILE A 368 -15.44 -8.58 -12.52
N TYR A 369 -14.74 -8.08 -11.50
CA TYR A 369 -14.32 -8.86 -10.34
C TYR A 369 -15.11 -8.36 -9.12
N GLU A 370 -15.64 -9.28 -8.31
CA GLU A 370 -16.43 -8.94 -7.12
C GLU A 370 -15.57 -8.40 -5.98
N LYS A 371 -14.37 -8.97 -5.76
CA LYS A 371 -13.46 -8.61 -4.68
C LYS A 371 -11.98 -8.68 -5.10
N GLY A 372 -11.11 -8.11 -4.28
CA GLY A 372 -9.67 -8.09 -4.52
C GLY A 372 -9.23 -7.07 -5.59
N PRO A 373 -8.00 -7.18 -6.09
CA PRO A 373 -7.49 -6.31 -7.15
C PRO A 373 -8.40 -6.29 -8.37
N LEU A 374 -8.48 -5.15 -9.05
CA LEU A 374 -9.32 -4.88 -10.22
C LEU A 374 -10.85 -4.93 -9.98
N SER A 375 -11.34 -5.20 -8.77
CA SER A 375 -12.75 -4.89 -8.47
C SER A 375 -12.98 -3.37 -8.47
N LYS A 376 -14.22 -2.92 -8.73
CA LYS A 376 -14.55 -1.48 -8.81
C LYS A 376 -14.34 -0.80 -7.47
N CYS A 377 -13.76 0.42 -7.49
CA CYS A 377 -13.68 1.25 -6.31
C CYS A 377 -15.04 1.85 -5.96
N GLU A 378 -15.33 1.89 -4.69
CA GLU A 378 -16.40 2.70 -4.12
C GLU A 378 -15.94 4.16 -3.93
N TYR A 379 -16.89 5.08 -3.79
CA TYR A 379 -16.58 6.48 -3.48
C TYR A 379 -16.54 6.69 -1.97
N LEU A 380 -15.38 6.44 -1.34
CA LEU A 380 -15.18 6.63 0.09
C LEU A 380 -14.72 8.05 0.40
N TYR A 381 -15.26 8.61 1.50
CA TYR A 381 -14.89 9.92 2.04
C TYR A 381 -14.30 9.75 3.43
N ASN A 382 -13.61 10.79 3.93
CA ASN A 382 -12.89 10.70 5.21
C ASN A 382 -13.76 10.32 6.43
N ASN A 383 -15.07 10.41 6.33
CA ASN A 383 -16.04 10.12 7.39
C ASN A 383 -16.79 8.78 7.17
N TRP A 384 -16.26 7.86 6.38
CA TRP A 384 -16.92 6.58 6.08
C TRP A 384 -16.98 5.63 7.30
N PHE A 385 -16.07 5.80 8.25
CA PHE A 385 -15.98 5.04 9.48
C PHE A 385 -16.34 5.95 10.65
N ASN A 386 -17.46 5.67 11.30
CA ASN A 386 -18.01 6.48 12.38
C ASN A 386 -17.79 5.85 13.74
#